data_b104948b56c3c7c0b98c333d1c79e3d4
#
_entry.id   b104948b56c3c7c0b98c333d1c79e3d4
#
_cell.length_a   1.000
_cell.length_b   1.000
_cell.length_c   1.000
_cell.angle_alpha   90.00
_cell.angle_beta   90.00
_cell.angle_gamma   90.00
#
_symmetry.space_group_name_H-M   'P 1'
#
loop_
_entity.id
_entity.type
_entity.pdbx_description
1 polymer ?
#
loop_
_entity_poly.entity_id
_entity_poly.type
_entity_poly.pdbx_seq_one_letter_code
_entity_poly.pdbx_strand_id
1 'polypeptide(L)'
;LSNYVIAIKDLVEKALASTQKIIFYKDDTEYFISLSDILFFETDDNKVYAHSYDNFYEVKYKLYELESIIPFYYCRVSKSAIINLRAIYSLEKSFSGASTASFSKSKKTVHISRHYYKIVKEKLKEMR
;
A
#
# COMPACT_ATOMS: atom_id res chain seq x y z
N LEU A 1 32.21 -6.54 -12.73
CA LEU A 1 32.06 -6.65 -11.28
C LEU A 1 31.65 -5.33 -10.64
N SER A 2 32.36 -4.23 -10.99
CA SER A 2 32.05 -2.93 -10.42
C SER A 2 30.65 -2.45 -10.80
N ASN A 3 30.22 -2.68 -12.03
CA ASN A 3 28.88 -2.30 -12.48
C ASN A 3 27.78 -3.06 -11.76
N TYR A 4 28.01 -4.32 -11.48
CA TYR A 4 27.06 -5.16 -10.75
C TYR A 4 26.90 -4.68 -9.30
N VAL A 5 28.00 -4.38 -8.63
CA VAL A 5 27.98 -3.88 -7.25
C VAL A 5 27.29 -2.52 -7.16
N ILE A 6 27.55 -1.62 -8.11
CA ILE A 6 26.94 -0.31 -8.16
C ILE A 6 25.41 -0.42 -8.36
N ALA A 7 24.97 -1.33 -9.24
CA ALA A 7 23.54 -1.54 -9.49
C ALA A 7 22.80 -2.03 -8.23
N ILE A 8 23.40 -2.95 -7.49
CA ILE A 8 22.81 -3.44 -6.23
C ILE A 8 22.73 -2.33 -5.19
N LYS A 9 23.80 -1.54 -5.07
CA LYS A 9 23.84 -0.41 -4.14
C LYS A 9 22.75 0.61 -4.47
N ASP A 10 22.55 0.94 -5.73
CA ASP A 10 21.52 1.88 -6.17
C ASP A 10 20.12 1.36 -5.83
N LEU A 11 19.86 0.07 -6.01
CA LEU A 11 18.58 -0.53 -5.66
C LEU A 11 18.29 -0.43 -4.17
N VAL A 12 19.29 -0.71 -3.33
CA VAL A 12 19.16 -0.62 -1.88
C VAL A 12 18.91 0.82 -1.47
N GLU A 13 19.63 1.78 -2.02
CA GLU A 13 19.48 3.19 -1.71
C GLU A 13 18.09 3.70 -2.09
N LYS A 14 17.58 3.30 -3.25
CA LYS A 14 16.23 3.67 -3.69
C LYS A 14 15.16 3.09 -2.76
N ALA A 15 15.31 1.84 -2.34
CA ALA A 15 14.38 1.21 -1.42
C ALA A 15 14.36 1.94 -0.07
N LEU A 16 15.54 2.25 0.47
CA LEU A 16 15.64 3.00 1.72
C LEU A 16 15.07 4.39 1.60
N ALA A 17 15.37 5.10 0.52
CA ALA A 17 14.87 6.45 0.28
C ALA A 17 13.34 6.47 0.19
N SER A 18 12.73 5.48 -0.49
CA SER A 18 11.27 5.43 -0.61
C SER A 18 10.59 5.18 0.73
N THR A 19 11.17 4.33 1.59
CA THR A 19 10.58 4.05 2.91
C THR A 19 10.73 5.20 3.89
N GLN A 20 11.67 6.13 3.65
CA GLN A 20 11.96 7.24 4.55
C GLN A 20 11.27 8.54 4.18
N LYS A 21 10.60 8.60 3.02
CA LYS A 21 10.07 9.86 2.50
C LYS A 21 8.64 10.18 2.93
N ILE A 22 7.91 9.22 3.46
CA ILE A 22 6.51 9.42 3.77
C ILE A 22 6.35 9.84 5.22
N ILE A 23 5.76 11.02 5.41
CA ILE A 23 5.39 11.53 6.73
C ILE A 23 3.87 11.41 6.85
N PHE A 24 3.42 10.95 8.01
CA PHE A 24 2.01 10.76 8.29
C PHE A 24 1.54 11.87 9.21
N TYR A 25 0.38 12.44 8.93
CA TYR A 25 -0.15 13.59 9.65
C TYR A 25 -1.47 13.25 10.32
N LYS A 26 -1.62 13.70 11.54
CA LYS A 26 -2.90 13.64 12.23
C LYS A 26 -3.02 14.91 13.05
N ASP A 27 -4.03 15.72 12.72
CA ASP A 27 -4.16 17.07 13.26
C ASP A 27 -2.88 17.85 12.95
N ASP A 28 -2.25 18.48 13.93
CA ASP A 28 -1.02 19.24 13.73
C ASP A 28 0.24 18.44 14.06
N THR A 29 0.12 17.11 14.13
CA THR A 29 1.22 16.24 14.55
C THR A 29 1.74 15.43 13.36
N GLU A 30 3.06 15.35 13.26
CA GLU A 30 3.73 14.47 12.29
C GLU A 30 4.07 13.16 12.96
N TYR A 31 3.80 12.06 12.25
CA TYR A 31 4.11 10.72 12.72
C TYR A 31 5.06 10.04 11.76
N PHE A 32 6.02 9.31 12.31
CA PHE A 32 7.03 8.58 11.54
C PHE A 32 6.77 7.08 11.72
N ILE A 33 5.87 6.57 10.90
CA ILE A 33 5.33 5.22 11.02
C ILE A 33 5.96 4.33 9.95
N SER A 34 6.27 3.10 10.32
CA SER A 34 6.78 2.12 9.36
C SER A 34 5.69 1.77 8.35
N LEU A 35 6.04 1.71 7.08
CA LEU A 35 5.10 1.32 6.03
C LEU A 35 4.56 -0.09 6.24
N SER A 36 5.31 -0.97 6.92
CA SER A 36 4.82 -2.31 7.24
C SER A 36 3.62 -2.29 8.17
N ASP A 37 3.40 -1.20 8.90
CA ASP A 37 2.25 -1.05 9.80
C ASP A 37 1.04 -0.43 9.12
N ILE A 38 1.17 -0.02 7.86
CA ILE A 38 0.09 0.57 7.09
C ILE A 38 -0.57 -0.52 6.24
N LEU A 39 -1.88 -0.68 6.42
CA LEU A 39 -2.66 -1.68 5.71
C LEU A 39 -3.02 -1.24 4.30
N PHE A 40 -3.39 0.02 4.14
CA PHE A 40 -3.77 0.54 2.84
C PHE A 40 -3.78 2.06 2.84
N PHE A 41 -3.75 2.62 1.64
CA PHE A 41 -3.97 4.04 1.38
C PHE A 41 -5.27 4.19 0.62
N GLU A 42 -6.06 5.20 0.97
CA GLU A 42 -7.35 5.42 0.33
C GLU A 42 -7.62 6.90 0.21
N THR A 43 -8.19 7.31 -0.94
CA THR A 43 -8.62 8.69 -1.12
C THR A 43 -9.99 8.90 -0.51
N ASP A 44 -10.16 10.04 0.16
CA ASP A 44 -11.43 10.48 0.68
C ASP A 44 -11.45 12.00 0.59
N ASP A 45 -12.43 12.54 -0.12
CA ASP A 45 -12.61 14.00 -0.26
C ASP A 45 -11.34 14.72 -0.71
N ASN A 46 -10.71 14.23 -1.78
CA ASN A 46 -9.49 14.78 -2.40
C ASN A 46 -8.23 14.69 -1.54
N LYS A 47 -8.29 13.97 -0.44
CA LYS A 47 -7.13 13.70 0.40
C LYS A 47 -6.82 12.22 0.41
N VAL A 48 -5.57 11.87 0.72
CA VAL A 48 -5.16 10.48 0.81
C VAL A 48 -4.86 10.16 2.26
N TYR A 49 -5.43 9.07 2.73
CA TYR A 49 -5.24 8.61 4.10
C TYR A 49 -4.56 7.25 4.13
N ALA A 50 -3.60 7.12 5.03
CA ALA A 50 -2.95 5.85 5.32
C ALA A 50 -3.64 5.22 6.52
N HIS A 51 -4.08 3.98 6.40
CA HIS A 51 -4.79 3.27 7.46
C HIS A 51 -3.91 2.20 8.08
N SER A 52 -3.70 2.31 9.40
CA SER A 52 -3.19 1.21 10.19
C SER A 52 -4.40 0.37 10.68
N TYR A 53 -4.17 -0.67 11.46
CA TYR A 53 -5.29 -1.54 11.83
C TYR A 53 -6.31 -0.85 12.76
N ASP A 54 -5.92 0.19 13.48
CA ASP A 54 -6.80 0.90 14.41
C ASP A 54 -6.81 2.42 14.23
N ASN A 55 -6.04 2.97 13.31
CA ASN A 55 -5.90 4.41 13.15
C ASN A 55 -5.84 4.80 11.68
N PHE A 56 -5.86 6.10 11.40
CA PHE A 56 -5.63 6.60 10.06
C PHE A 56 -4.93 7.94 10.13
N TYR A 57 -4.17 8.25 9.08
CA TYR A 57 -3.34 9.44 9.00
C TYR A 57 -3.41 10.02 7.59
N GLU A 58 -3.31 11.33 7.48
CA GLU A 58 -3.22 11.95 6.15
C GLU A 58 -1.80 11.84 5.61
N VAL A 59 -1.66 11.62 4.31
CA VAL A 59 -0.38 11.73 3.62
C VAL A 59 -0.50 12.80 2.54
N LYS A 60 0.59 13.55 2.33
CA LYS A 60 0.59 14.69 1.40
C LYS A 60 0.99 14.26 -0.02
N TYR A 61 0.59 13.08 -0.42
CA TYR A 61 0.84 12.51 -1.74
C TYR A 61 -0.46 12.10 -2.37
N LYS A 62 -0.51 12.15 -3.70
CA LYS A 62 -1.60 11.54 -4.45
C LYS A 62 -1.30 10.06 -4.64
N LEU A 63 -2.32 9.25 -4.93
CA LEU A 63 -2.11 7.81 -5.08
C LEU A 63 -1.09 7.48 -6.16
N TYR A 64 -1.12 8.17 -7.30
CA TYR A 64 -0.17 7.87 -8.37
C TYR A 64 1.26 8.22 -7.96
N GLU A 65 1.44 9.22 -7.08
CA GLU A 65 2.76 9.55 -6.55
C GLU A 65 3.24 8.47 -5.58
N LEU A 66 2.33 7.96 -4.74
CA LEU A 66 2.65 6.88 -3.82
C LEU A 66 3.10 5.62 -4.56
N GLU A 67 2.48 5.30 -5.68
CA GLU A 67 2.84 4.12 -6.47
C GLU A 67 4.31 4.10 -6.86
N SER A 68 4.94 5.26 -7.00
CA SER A 68 6.35 5.34 -7.39
C SER A 68 7.32 5.28 -6.22
N ILE A 69 6.84 5.41 -4.96
CA ILE A 69 7.73 5.49 -3.80
C ILE A 69 7.47 4.41 -2.75
N ILE A 70 6.36 3.68 -2.84
CA ILE A 70 6.05 2.61 -1.89
C ILE A 70 6.74 1.30 -2.29
N PRO A 71 6.95 0.39 -1.31
CA PRO A 71 7.60 -0.89 -1.59
C PRO A 71 6.79 -1.79 -2.53
N PHE A 72 7.46 -2.79 -3.09
CA PHE A 72 6.87 -3.70 -4.08
C PHE A 72 5.67 -4.50 -3.59
N TYR A 73 5.52 -4.67 -2.27
CA TYR A 73 4.42 -5.45 -1.72
C TYR A 73 3.12 -4.64 -1.58
N TYR A 74 3.12 -3.40 -2.02
CA TYR A 74 1.90 -2.60 -2.17
C TYR A 74 1.37 -2.73 -3.59
N CYS A 75 0.05 -2.66 -3.74
CA CYS A 75 -0.57 -2.82 -5.04
C CYS A 75 -1.81 -1.92 -5.16
N ARG A 76 -1.93 -1.25 -6.30
CA ARG A 76 -3.14 -0.51 -6.62
C ARG A 76 -4.29 -1.49 -6.77
N VAL A 77 -5.43 -1.22 -6.13
CA VAL A 77 -6.59 -2.13 -6.16
C VAL A 77 -7.86 -1.48 -6.69
N SER A 78 -7.84 -0.17 -6.85
CA SER A 78 -8.95 0.58 -7.44
C SER A 78 -8.45 1.98 -7.77
N LYS A 79 -9.32 2.80 -8.33
CA LYS A 79 -8.99 4.21 -8.57
C LYS A 79 -8.69 4.96 -7.29
N SER A 80 -9.22 4.50 -6.16
CA SER A 80 -9.14 5.22 -4.90
C SER A 80 -8.32 4.53 -3.81
N ALA A 81 -7.69 3.39 -4.09
CA ALA A 81 -7.00 2.65 -3.03
C ALA A 81 -5.76 1.91 -3.50
N ILE A 82 -4.78 1.84 -2.59
CA ILE A 82 -3.57 1.03 -2.71
C ILE A 82 -3.49 0.18 -1.44
N ILE A 83 -3.24 -1.10 -1.57
CA ILE A 83 -3.26 -2.03 -0.44
C ILE A 83 -1.89 -2.66 -0.19
N ASN A 84 -1.59 -2.91 1.08
CA ASN A 84 -0.41 -3.68 1.48
C ASN A 84 -0.76 -5.16 1.35
N LEU A 85 -0.22 -5.83 0.35
CA LEU A 85 -0.54 -7.23 0.08
C LEU A 85 -0.12 -8.17 1.23
N ARG A 86 0.93 -7.81 1.96
CA ARG A 86 1.38 -8.61 3.10
C ARG A 86 0.41 -8.58 4.27
N ALA A 87 -0.44 -7.55 4.32
CA ALA A 87 -1.41 -7.38 5.39
C ALA A 87 -2.74 -8.08 5.13
N ILE A 88 -2.97 -8.54 3.90
CA ILE A 88 -4.23 -9.19 3.55
C ILE A 88 -4.37 -10.51 4.29
N TYR A 89 -5.47 -10.66 5.00
CA TYR A 89 -5.84 -11.90 5.66
C TYR A 89 -6.77 -12.75 4.78
N SER A 90 -7.76 -12.12 4.15
CA SER A 90 -8.70 -12.84 3.28
C SER A 90 -9.19 -11.98 2.13
N LEU A 91 -9.58 -12.66 1.04
CA LEU A 91 -10.22 -12.06 -0.12
C LEU A 91 -11.58 -12.71 -0.28
N GLU A 92 -12.63 -11.90 -0.25
CA GLU A 92 -13.98 -12.39 -0.47
C GLU A 92 -14.49 -11.88 -1.80
N LYS A 93 -14.85 -12.81 -2.69
CA LYS A 93 -15.33 -12.46 -4.02
C LYS A 93 -16.85 -12.36 -4.03
N SER A 94 -17.39 -11.28 -4.57
CA SER A 94 -18.82 -11.08 -4.70
C SER A 94 -19.31 -11.55 -6.07
N PHE A 95 -20.63 -11.66 -6.22
CA PHE A 95 -21.26 -12.02 -7.49
C PHE A 95 -20.99 -11.01 -8.60
N SER A 96 -20.80 -9.76 -8.25
CA SER A 96 -20.52 -8.70 -9.21
C SER A 96 -19.10 -8.74 -9.79
N GLY A 97 -18.25 -9.62 -9.24
CA GLY A 97 -16.85 -9.73 -9.66
C GLY A 97 -15.90 -8.84 -8.89
N ALA A 98 -16.41 -7.91 -8.10
CA ALA A 98 -15.60 -7.14 -7.17
C ALA A 98 -15.23 -8.02 -5.97
N SER A 99 -14.14 -7.70 -5.31
CA SER A 99 -13.67 -8.45 -4.14
C SER A 99 -13.46 -7.51 -2.98
N THR A 100 -13.49 -8.08 -1.78
CA THR A 100 -13.23 -7.33 -0.56
C THR A 100 -12.04 -7.97 0.15
N ALA A 101 -11.03 -7.16 0.44
CA ALA A 101 -9.88 -7.58 1.22
C ALA A 101 -10.12 -7.25 2.67
N SER A 102 -9.80 -8.19 3.55
CA SER A 102 -9.84 -7.95 4.99
C SER A 102 -8.48 -8.25 5.60
N PHE A 103 -8.26 -7.72 6.79
CA PHE A 103 -6.96 -7.73 7.45
C PHE A 103 -7.08 -8.41 8.81
N SER A 104 -5.99 -9.07 9.23
CA SER A 104 -5.93 -9.68 10.55
C SER A 104 -5.97 -8.60 11.62
N LYS A 105 -6.76 -8.81 12.67
CA LYS A 105 -6.87 -7.91 13.83
C LYS A 105 -7.45 -6.53 13.52
N SER A 106 -8.11 -6.38 12.37
CA SER A 106 -8.74 -5.12 12.01
C SER A 106 -10.14 -5.39 11.47
N LYS A 107 -11.05 -4.46 11.71
CA LYS A 107 -12.39 -4.52 11.13
C LYS A 107 -12.46 -3.79 9.80
N LYS A 108 -11.37 -3.15 9.40
CA LYS A 108 -11.31 -2.40 8.16
C LYS A 108 -11.31 -3.35 6.97
N THR A 109 -11.94 -2.93 5.89
CA THR A 109 -11.95 -3.68 4.63
C THR A 109 -11.66 -2.73 3.48
N VAL A 110 -11.15 -3.27 2.38
CA VAL A 110 -10.89 -2.49 1.17
C VAL A 110 -11.48 -3.22 -0.02
N HIS A 111 -12.14 -2.46 -0.87
CA HIS A 111 -12.73 -2.97 -2.10
C HIS A 111 -11.66 -3.09 -3.17
N ILE A 112 -11.62 -4.24 -3.85
CA ILE A 112 -10.72 -4.46 -4.98
C ILE A 112 -11.60 -4.47 -6.22
N SER A 113 -11.35 -3.55 -7.15
CA SER A 113 -12.15 -3.48 -8.35
C SER A 113 -11.90 -4.71 -9.24
N ARG A 114 -12.88 -5.04 -10.07
CA ARG A 114 -12.78 -6.17 -10.99
C ARG A 114 -11.55 -6.07 -11.87
N HIS A 115 -11.22 -4.86 -12.31
CA HIS A 115 -10.07 -4.61 -13.18
C HIS A 115 -8.74 -5.01 -12.52
N TYR A 116 -8.60 -4.80 -11.21
CA TYR A 116 -7.35 -5.06 -10.49
C TYR A 116 -7.29 -6.43 -9.81
N TYR A 117 -8.39 -7.14 -9.76
CA TYR A 117 -8.47 -8.40 -9.00
C TYR A 117 -7.46 -9.44 -9.46
N LYS A 118 -7.34 -9.63 -10.77
CA LYS A 118 -6.41 -10.60 -11.35
C LYS A 118 -4.96 -10.27 -11.00
N ILE A 119 -4.62 -8.99 -11.11
CA ILE A 119 -3.27 -8.51 -10.78
C ILE A 119 -2.93 -8.78 -9.32
N VAL A 120 -3.88 -8.49 -8.43
CA VAL A 120 -3.71 -8.73 -7.00
C VAL A 120 -3.49 -10.21 -6.72
N LYS A 121 -4.28 -11.08 -7.32
CA LYS A 121 -4.15 -12.52 -7.12
C LYS A 121 -2.80 -13.05 -7.61
N GLU A 122 -2.36 -12.58 -8.75
CA GLU A 122 -1.05 -12.98 -9.30
C GLU A 122 0.08 -12.55 -8.38
N LYS A 123 0.04 -11.31 -7.89
CA LYS A 123 1.06 -10.81 -6.98
C LYS A 123 1.08 -11.56 -5.66
N LEU A 124 -0.09 -11.89 -5.12
CA LEU A 124 -0.17 -12.66 -3.88
C LEU A 124 0.45 -14.06 -4.05
N LYS A 125 0.26 -14.68 -5.19
CA LYS A 125 0.87 -15.98 -5.49
C LYS A 125 2.39 -15.88 -5.55
N GLU A 126 2.91 -14.83 -6.16
CA GLU A 126 4.35 -14.61 -6.28
C GLU A 126 5.03 -14.36 -4.93
N MET A 127 4.29 -13.81 -3.98
CA MET A 127 4.81 -13.45 -2.67
C MET A 127 4.86 -14.62 -1.69
N ARG A 128 4.37 -15.80 -2.08
CA ARG A 128 4.30 -16.98 -1.20
C ARG A 128 5.33 -18.03 -1.54
#